data_dd905fe69299f2511ac2cdab28f415ef
#
_entry.id   dd905fe69299f2511ac2cdab28f415ef
#
_cell.length_a   1.000
_cell.length_b   1.000
_cell.length_c   1.000
_cell.angle_alpha   90.00
_cell.angle_beta   90.00
_cell.angle_gamma   90.00
#
_symmetry.space_group_name_H-M   'P 1'
#
loop_
_entity.id
_entity.type
_entity.pdbx_description
1 polymer ?
#
loop_
_entity_poly.entity_id
_entity_poly.type
_entity_poly.pdbx_seq_one_letter_code
_entity_poly.pdbx_strand_id
1 'polypeptide(L)'
;MCIILSGKKKVINKTEIVKGFITNPDGWGIWSEKTLQTPRKGYKLNSLLNLFASVKENENVVVWERISTGGKTLQPFAIGGGRYLFHNGVCGRSKGNKSDTALLAEEIYGLSEALQVSILEIFNERGKGKFTITRPKKDPIVIGFTADKDGVARSNENHLDKPAKWNANGYQYSLNHYEL
;
A
#
# COMPACT_ATOMS: atom_id res chain seq x y z
N MET A 1 12.30 0.38 0.88
CA MET A 1 11.05 0.10 1.65
C MET A 1 9.86 0.34 0.75
N CYS A 2 8.78 -0.45 0.94
CA CYS A 2 7.52 -0.25 0.23
C CYS A 2 6.92 1.14 0.52
N ILE A 3 5.93 1.56 -0.28
CA ILE A 3 5.19 2.80 -0.07
C ILE A 3 3.73 2.42 0.19
N ILE A 4 3.08 3.08 1.14
CA ILE A 4 1.62 3.07 1.30
C ILE A 4 1.16 4.51 1.22
N LEU A 5 0.20 4.78 0.34
CA LEU A 5 -0.55 6.03 0.24
C LEU A 5 -1.98 5.74 0.69
N SER A 6 -2.52 6.52 1.62
CA SER A 6 -3.89 6.37 2.11
C SER A 6 -4.55 7.74 2.27
N GLY A 7 -5.74 7.90 1.70
CA GLY A 7 -6.49 9.16 1.76
C GLY A 7 -7.70 9.15 0.86
N LYS A 8 -8.36 10.31 0.72
CA LYS A 8 -9.40 10.49 -0.30
C LYS A 8 -8.75 10.52 -1.69
N LYS A 9 -9.38 9.90 -2.68
CA LYS A 9 -8.83 9.82 -4.04
C LYS A 9 -8.46 11.21 -4.61
N LYS A 10 -9.27 12.24 -4.37
CA LYS A 10 -9.05 13.61 -4.86
C LYS A 10 -7.79 14.29 -4.34
N VAL A 11 -7.22 13.83 -3.20
CA VAL A 11 -5.99 14.41 -2.63
C VAL A 11 -4.74 13.61 -2.99
N ILE A 12 -4.88 12.35 -3.42
CA ILE A 12 -3.74 11.53 -3.87
C ILE A 12 -3.40 11.91 -5.31
N ASN A 13 -2.19 12.44 -5.51
CA ASN A 13 -1.73 12.86 -6.83
C ASN A 13 -1.32 11.65 -7.67
N LYS A 14 -1.83 11.55 -8.91
CA LYS A 14 -1.45 10.51 -9.87
C LYS A 14 0.06 10.49 -10.14
N THR A 15 0.71 11.66 -10.19
CA THR A 15 2.16 11.78 -10.36
C THR A 15 2.91 11.14 -9.20
N GLU A 16 2.38 11.22 -7.98
CA GLU A 16 2.97 10.57 -6.80
C GLU A 16 2.94 9.04 -6.93
N ILE A 17 1.81 8.47 -7.39
CA ILE A 17 1.70 7.04 -7.69
C ILE A 17 2.73 6.63 -8.76
N VAL A 18 2.91 7.43 -9.82
CA VAL A 18 3.91 7.13 -10.86
C VAL A 18 5.33 7.14 -10.27
N LYS A 19 5.68 8.16 -9.47
CA LYS A 19 6.99 8.24 -8.79
C LYS A 19 7.21 7.07 -7.83
N GLY A 20 6.19 6.73 -7.06
CA GLY A 20 6.20 5.60 -6.14
C GLY A 20 6.45 4.29 -6.86
N PHE A 21 5.75 4.02 -7.96
CA PHE A 21 5.94 2.81 -8.76
C PHE A 21 7.33 2.75 -9.42
N ILE A 22 7.86 3.87 -9.92
CA ILE A 22 9.22 3.92 -10.50
C ILE A 22 10.28 3.53 -9.45
N THR A 23 10.10 3.95 -8.21
CA THR A 23 11.02 3.61 -7.11
C THR A 23 10.77 2.23 -6.52
N ASN A 24 9.56 1.67 -6.69
CA ASN A 24 9.12 0.38 -6.14
C ASN A 24 8.40 -0.46 -7.20
N PRO A 25 9.12 -0.95 -8.23
CA PRO A 25 8.50 -1.54 -9.43
C PRO A 25 8.10 -3.01 -9.27
N ASP A 26 8.32 -3.62 -8.10
CA ASP A 26 8.15 -5.07 -7.90
C ASP A 26 6.68 -5.49 -7.66
N GLY A 27 5.75 -4.58 -7.87
CA GLY A 27 4.32 -4.83 -7.80
C GLY A 27 3.55 -3.77 -7.02
N TRP A 28 2.23 -3.87 -7.12
CA TRP A 28 1.31 -2.94 -6.46
C TRP A 28 0.07 -3.65 -5.94
N GLY A 29 -0.62 -2.97 -5.02
CA GLY A 29 -1.96 -3.30 -4.57
C GLY A 29 -2.79 -2.03 -4.41
N ILE A 30 -4.09 -2.12 -4.70
CA ILE A 30 -5.03 -1.02 -4.54
C ILE A 30 -6.35 -1.52 -3.95
N TRP A 31 -6.92 -0.72 -3.08
CA TRP A 31 -8.26 -0.88 -2.52
C TRP A 31 -8.97 0.48 -2.50
N SER A 32 -10.29 0.47 -2.65
CA SER A 32 -11.12 1.65 -2.33
C SER A 32 -12.40 1.26 -1.62
N GLU A 33 -12.96 2.21 -0.91
CA GLU A 33 -14.08 2.03 0.01
C GLU A 33 -15.35 1.47 -0.66
N LYS A 34 -15.63 1.83 -1.92
CA LYS A 34 -16.84 1.46 -2.66
C LYS A 34 -16.56 0.82 -4.00
N THR A 35 -15.66 1.43 -4.80
CA THR A 35 -15.39 0.98 -6.18
C THR A 35 -14.56 -0.31 -6.22
N LEU A 36 -13.53 -0.43 -5.36
CA LEU A 36 -12.60 -1.56 -5.29
C LEU A 36 -12.62 -2.23 -3.92
N GLN A 37 -13.81 -2.57 -3.41
CA GLN A 37 -13.99 -3.23 -2.11
C GLN A 37 -13.22 -4.55 -2.01
N THR A 38 -13.13 -5.30 -3.13
CA THR A 38 -12.18 -6.40 -3.28
C THR A 38 -10.91 -5.83 -3.90
N PRO A 39 -9.78 -5.83 -3.18
CA PRO A 39 -8.54 -5.25 -3.67
C PRO A 39 -8.04 -5.88 -4.97
N ARG A 40 -7.34 -5.10 -5.76
CA ARG A 40 -6.62 -5.53 -6.95
C ARG A 40 -5.12 -5.44 -6.73
N LYS A 41 -4.37 -6.29 -7.41
CA LYS A 41 -2.91 -6.39 -7.31
C LYS A 41 -2.32 -6.64 -8.69
N GLY A 42 -1.10 -6.23 -8.91
CA GLY A 42 -0.45 -6.44 -10.19
C GLY A 42 0.98 -5.92 -10.26
N TYR A 43 1.51 -5.90 -11.49
CA TYR A 43 2.90 -5.53 -11.79
C TYR A 43 3.01 -4.43 -12.84
N LYS A 44 1.91 -4.06 -13.52
CA LYS A 44 1.91 -3.07 -14.60
C LYS A 44 1.36 -1.74 -14.10
N LEU A 45 2.13 -0.66 -14.24
CA LEU A 45 1.73 0.69 -13.82
C LEU A 45 0.41 1.13 -14.48
N ASN A 46 0.25 0.94 -15.79
CA ASN A 46 -0.98 1.34 -16.49
C ASN A 46 -2.23 0.67 -15.91
N SER A 47 -2.13 -0.59 -15.46
CA SER A 47 -3.25 -1.26 -14.78
C SER A 47 -3.58 -0.61 -13.44
N LEU A 48 -2.58 -0.21 -12.66
CA LEU A 48 -2.77 0.54 -11.42
C LEU A 48 -3.46 1.88 -11.69
N LEU A 49 -2.94 2.65 -12.66
CA LEU A 49 -3.47 3.97 -13.00
C LEU A 49 -4.92 3.91 -13.51
N ASN A 50 -5.26 2.91 -14.32
CA ASN A 50 -6.63 2.72 -14.80
C ASN A 50 -7.59 2.38 -13.65
N LEU A 51 -7.17 1.53 -12.71
CA LEU A 51 -7.97 1.23 -11.52
C LEU A 51 -8.10 2.46 -10.61
N PHE A 52 -7.02 3.21 -10.38
CA PHE A 52 -7.07 4.44 -9.61
C PHE A 52 -8.00 5.48 -10.25
N ALA A 53 -7.97 5.63 -11.60
CA ALA A 53 -8.86 6.52 -12.32
C ALA A 53 -10.35 6.13 -12.19
N SER A 54 -10.66 4.85 -12.03
CA SER A 54 -12.03 4.37 -11.84
C SER A 54 -12.62 4.66 -10.46
N VAL A 55 -11.77 4.96 -9.46
CA VAL A 55 -12.20 5.31 -8.10
C VAL A 55 -12.82 6.71 -8.09
N LYS A 56 -13.94 6.89 -7.38
CA LYS A 56 -14.59 8.21 -7.26
C LYS A 56 -13.80 9.14 -6.34
N GLU A 57 -13.80 10.44 -6.64
CA GLU A 57 -12.97 11.47 -5.99
C GLU A 57 -13.11 11.52 -4.46
N ASN A 58 -14.30 11.26 -3.93
CA ASN A 58 -14.57 11.32 -2.48
C ASN A 58 -14.43 9.97 -1.76
N GLU A 59 -14.04 8.90 -2.46
CA GLU A 59 -13.77 7.60 -1.83
C GLU A 59 -12.42 7.60 -1.15
N ASN A 60 -12.32 6.87 -0.03
CA ASN A 60 -11.04 6.49 0.51
C ASN A 60 -10.38 5.47 -0.40
N VAL A 61 -9.10 5.64 -0.64
CA VAL A 61 -8.27 4.72 -1.41
C VAL A 61 -6.97 4.44 -0.67
N VAL A 62 -6.50 3.21 -0.79
CA VAL A 62 -5.17 2.80 -0.32
C VAL A 62 -4.42 2.23 -1.51
N VAL A 63 -3.25 2.79 -1.80
CA VAL A 63 -2.30 2.31 -2.81
C VAL A 63 -1.05 1.83 -2.09
N TRP A 64 -0.56 0.66 -2.48
CA TRP A 64 0.69 0.08 -2.01
C TRP A 64 1.59 -0.24 -3.19
N GLU A 65 2.86 0.10 -3.07
CA GLU A 65 3.88 -0.10 -4.09
C GLU A 65 5.08 -0.80 -3.48
N ARG A 66 5.53 -1.84 -4.15
CA ARG A 66 6.46 -2.79 -3.61
C ARG A 66 7.88 -2.60 -4.12
N ILE A 67 8.84 -2.62 -3.17
CA ILE A 67 10.19 -3.07 -3.44
C ILE A 67 10.41 -4.41 -2.72
N SER A 68 10.85 -5.43 -3.45
CA SER A 68 10.94 -6.79 -2.92
C SER A 68 12.13 -6.94 -1.99
N THR A 69 11.86 -7.41 -0.77
CA THR A 69 12.87 -7.79 0.22
C THR A 69 12.75 -9.27 0.62
N GLY A 70 11.72 -9.97 0.13
CA GLY A 70 11.46 -11.38 0.40
C GLY A 70 10.03 -11.79 0.04
N GLY A 71 9.81 -13.08 -0.20
CA GLY A 71 8.54 -13.65 -0.62
C GLY A 71 8.09 -13.18 -2.03
N LYS A 72 7.05 -13.80 -2.58
CA LYS A 72 6.51 -13.46 -3.92
C LYS A 72 5.08 -12.91 -3.87
N THR A 73 4.46 -12.88 -2.69
CA THR A 73 3.06 -12.49 -2.54
C THR A 73 2.89 -10.98 -2.54
N LEU A 74 1.90 -10.50 -3.28
CA LEU A 74 1.52 -9.08 -3.31
C LEU A 74 0.44 -8.78 -2.26
N GLN A 75 0.53 -7.63 -1.64
CA GLN A 75 -0.48 -7.07 -0.74
C GLN A 75 -1.64 -6.44 -1.53
N PRO A 76 -2.80 -6.20 -0.86
CA PRO A 76 -3.06 -6.50 0.55
C PRO A 76 -3.50 -7.94 0.80
N PHE A 77 -3.54 -8.32 2.08
CA PHE A 77 -4.02 -9.62 2.54
C PHE A 77 -5.33 -9.48 3.32
N ALA A 78 -6.28 -10.39 3.08
CA ALA A 78 -7.52 -10.44 3.86
C ALA A 78 -7.23 -10.80 5.32
N ILE A 79 -7.89 -10.11 6.26
CA ILE A 79 -7.80 -10.36 7.71
C ILE A 79 -9.17 -10.61 8.35
N GLY A 80 -10.17 -10.92 7.53
CA GLY A 80 -11.54 -11.20 7.96
C GLY A 80 -12.43 -9.96 8.07
N GLY A 81 -13.75 -10.15 8.07
CA GLY A 81 -14.73 -9.07 8.17
C GLY A 81 -14.68 -8.05 7.03
N GLY A 82 -14.25 -8.45 5.83
CA GLY A 82 -14.08 -7.55 4.68
C GLY A 82 -12.91 -6.57 4.82
N ARG A 83 -12.06 -6.77 5.82
CA ARG A 83 -10.87 -5.95 6.07
C ARG A 83 -9.64 -6.54 5.37
N TYR A 84 -8.71 -5.66 4.99
CA TYR A 84 -7.45 -6.03 4.35
C TYR A 84 -6.28 -5.29 4.99
N LEU A 85 -5.14 -5.97 5.08
CA LEU A 85 -3.90 -5.47 5.66
C LEU A 85 -2.91 -5.06 4.57
N PHE A 86 -2.42 -3.84 4.65
CA PHE A 86 -1.23 -3.33 3.96
C PHE A 86 -0.11 -3.10 4.96
N HIS A 87 1.12 -3.37 4.55
CA HIS A 87 2.29 -3.23 5.40
C HIS A 87 3.49 -2.67 4.64
N ASN A 88 4.21 -1.77 5.28
CA ASN A 88 5.52 -1.27 4.87
C ASN A 88 6.53 -1.49 5.99
N GLY A 89 7.42 -2.47 5.82
CA GLY A 89 8.42 -2.85 6.81
C GLY A 89 8.79 -4.33 6.72
N VAL A 90 9.35 -4.83 7.81
CA VAL A 90 9.67 -6.26 8.01
C VAL A 90 9.15 -6.67 9.38
N CYS A 91 8.07 -7.44 9.41
CA CYS A 91 7.43 -7.86 10.66
C CYS A 91 7.86 -9.26 11.13
N GLY A 92 8.56 -10.03 10.28
CA GLY A 92 8.97 -11.38 10.61
C GLY A 92 9.83 -12.01 9.53
N ARG A 93 9.88 -13.34 9.52
CA ARG A 93 10.55 -14.13 8.48
C ARG A 93 9.54 -14.60 7.44
N SER A 94 9.88 -14.51 6.16
CA SER A 94 9.14 -15.17 5.09
C SER A 94 9.27 -16.69 5.17
N LYS A 95 8.24 -17.43 4.71
CA LYS A 95 8.23 -18.89 4.68
C LYS A 95 7.76 -19.38 3.31
N GLY A 96 8.62 -20.05 2.58
CA GLY A 96 8.34 -20.47 1.21
C GLY A 96 8.04 -19.26 0.32
N ASN A 97 6.91 -19.27 -0.36
CA ASN A 97 6.46 -18.15 -1.20
C ASN A 97 5.71 -17.05 -0.43
N LYS A 98 5.37 -17.27 0.85
CA LYS A 98 4.65 -16.32 1.68
C LYS A 98 5.59 -15.29 2.25
N SER A 99 5.22 -14.00 2.13
CA SER A 99 5.89 -12.93 2.84
C SER A 99 5.56 -12.98 4.34
N ASP A 100 6.37 -12.31 5.14
CA ASP A 100 6.12 -12.11 6.57
C ASP A 100 4.75 -11.48 6.84
N THR A 101 4.35 -10.49 6.01
CA THR A 101 3.02 -9.86 6.08
C THR A 101 1.89 -10.84 5.77
N ALA A 102 2.09 -11.78 4.83
CA ALA A 102 1.09 -12.80 4.54
C ALA A 102 0.87 -13.73 5.74
N LEU A 103 1.96 -14.12 6.41
CA LEU A 103 1.91 -14.95 7.63
C LEU A 103 1.24 -14.19 8.79
N LEU A 104 1.61 -12.91 9.00
CA LEU A 104 0.96 -12.08 10.01
C LEU A 104 -0.55 -11.93 9.75
N ALA A 105 -0.94 -11.72 8.48
CA ALA A 105 -2.35 -11.62 8.12
C ALA A 105 -3.14 -12.91 8.41
N GLU A 106 -2.53 -14.09 8.22
CA GLU A 106 -3.12 -15.38 8.59
C GLU A 106 -3.30 -15.51 10.11
N GLU A 107 -2.30 -15.09 10.90
CA GLU A 107 -2.33 -15.13 12.36
C GLU A 107 -3.43 -14.24 12.96
N ILE A 108 -3.66 -13.06 12.38
CA ILE A 108 -4.69 -12.13 12.87
C ILE A 108 -6.04 -12.30 12.18
N TYR A 109 -6.17 -13.28 11.26
CA TYR A 109 -7.39 -13.50 10.50
C TYR A 109 -8.58 -13.83 11.42
N GLY A 110 -9.69 -13.13 11.22
CA GLY A 110 -10.93 -13.35 11.96
C GLY A 110 -10.96 -12.77 13.38
N LEU A 111 -9.87 -12.20 13.87
CA LEU A 111 -9.88 -11.46 15.13
C LEU A 111 -10.76 -10.21 15.04
N SER A 112 -11.23 -9.70 16.19
CA SER A 112 -11.95 -8.42 16.25
C SER A 112 -11.07 -7.28 15.73
N GLU A 113 -11.68 -6.21 15.19
CA GLU A 113 -10.95 -5.03 14.70
C GLU A 113 -10.03 -4.44 15.79
N ALA A 114 -10.54 -4.31 17.02
CA ALA A 114 -9.77 -3.77 18.13
C ALA A 114 -8.50 -4.61 18.42
N LEU A 115 -8.63 -5.94 18.41
CA LEU A 115 -7.50 -6.81 18.69
C LEU A 115 -6.47 -6.79 17.52
N GLN A 116 -6.95 -6.74 16.27
CA GLN A 116 -6.07 -6.56 15.11
C GLN A 116 -5.27 -5.27 15.20
N VAL A 117 -5.94 -4.15 15.55
CA VAL A 117 -5.28 -2.85 15.72
C VAL A 117 -4.24 -2.93 16.83
N SER A 118 -4.58 -3.43 18.02
CA SER A 118 -3.65 -3.50 19.16
C SER A 118 -2.42 -4.36 18.83
N ILE A 119 -2.58 -5.48 18.14
CA ILE A 119 -1.44 -6.32 17.70
C ILE A 119 -0.53 -5.52 16.77
N LEU A 120 -1.07 -4.82 15.78
CA LEU A 120 -0.28 -4.06 14.82
C LEU A 120 0.39 -2.83 15.43
N GLU A 121 -0.24 -2.20 16.43
CA GLU A 121 0.37 -1.13 17.22
C GLU A 121 1.60 -1.64 17.98
N ILE A 122 1.53 -2.81 18.63
CA ILE A 122 2.67 -3.46 19.26
C ILE A 122 3.79 -3.75 18.25
N PHE A 123 3.45 -4.22 17.06
CA PHE A 123 4.44 -4.44 15.99
C PHE A 123 5.10 -3.13 15.57
N ASN A 124 4.32 -2.05 15.42
CA ASN A 124 4.85 -0.73 15.07
C ASN A 124 5.77 -0.18 16.16
N GLU A 125 5.39 -0.23 17.42
CA GLU A 125 6.21 0.19 18.57
C GLU A 125 7.54 -0.54 18.65
N ARG A 126 7.58 -1.81 18.21
CA ARG A 126 8.80 -2.61 18.11
C ARG A 126 9.61 -2.33 16.83
N GLY A 127 9.26 -1.30 16.06
CA GLY A 127 9.94 -0.94 14.82
C GLY A 127 9.76 -1.95 13.68
N LYS A 128 8.68 -2.77 13.71
CA LYS A 128 8.43 -3.82 12.72
C LYS A 128 7.69 -3.33 11.47
N GLY A 129 7.35 -2.06 11.41
CA GLY A 129 6.80 -1.44 10.22
C GLY A 129 5.59 -0.56 10.48
N LYS A 130 5.00 -0.12 9.39
CA LYS A 130 3.83 0.75 9.31
C LYS A 130 2.71 0.00 8.64
N PHE A 131 1.48 0.14 9.12
CA PHE A 131 0.36 -0.67 8.69
C PHE A 131 -0.84 0.17 8.29
N THR A 132 -1.65 -0.36 7.37
CA THR A 132 -2.99 0.17 7.08
C THR A 132 -3.99 -0.97 7.05
N ILE A 133 -5.08 -0.82 7.81
CA ILE A 133 -6.24 -1.71 7.77
C ILE A 133 -7.34 -1.01 7.00
N THR A 134 -7.81 -1.62 5.92
CA THR A 134 -9.01 -1.13 5.22
C THR A 134 -10.26 -1.59 5.96
N ARG A 135 -11.31 -0.78 5.90
CA ARG A 135 -12.59 -1.06 6.57
C ARG A 135 -13.76 -0.86 5.60
N PRO A 136 -14.69 -1.83 5.49
CA PRO A 136 -15.88 -1.62 4.68
C PRO A 136 -16.67 -0.37 5.14
N LYS A 137 -16.92 0.55 4.21
CA LYS A 137 -17.73 1.77 4.45
C LYS A 137 -17.21 2.71 5.55
N LYS A 138 -15.93 2.61 5.91
CA LYS A 138 -15.28 3.47 6.90
C LYS A 138 -13.89 3.89 6.43
N ASP A 139 -13.36 4.95 7.03
CA ASP A 139 -11.98 5.39 6.76
C ASP A 139 -10.98 4.29 7.16
N PRO A 140 -9.92 4.06 6.36
CA PRO A 140 -8.85 3.16 6.75
C PRO A 140 -8.21 3.56 8.08
N ILE A 141 -7.74 2.58 8.84
CA ILE A 141 -6.91 2.82 10.03
C ILE A 141 -5.45 2.79 9.57
N VAL A 142 -4.69 3.83 9.86
CA VAL A 142 -3.24 3.90 9.63
C VAL A 142 -2.51 3.81 10.96
N ILE A 143 -1.41 3.02 11.02
CA ILE A 143 -0.64 2.73 12.22
C ILE A 143 0.83 3.00 11.92
N GLY A 144 1.45 3.86 12.74
CA GLY A 144 2.85 4.23 12.61
C GLY A 144 3.14 5.35 11.61
N PHE A 145 2.11 5.99 11.04
CA PHE A 145 2.22 7.19 10.21
C PHE A 145 0.90 7.97 10.24
N THR A 146 0.93 9.22 9.82
CA THR A 146 -0.23 10.13 9.86
C THR A 146 -0.44 10.78 8.51
N ALA A 147 -1.61 11.34 8.30
CA ALA A 147 -1.86 12.18 7.14
C ALA A 147 -1.13 13.53 7.28
N ASP A 148 -0.53 13.96 6.19
CA ASP A 148 0.03 15.29 6.05
C ASP A 148 -1.07 16.34 5.94
N LYS A 149 -0.65 17.62 5.86
CA LYS A 149 -1.57 18.76 5.71
C LYS A 149 -2.38 18.73 4.41
N ASP A 150 -1.96 17.96 3.41
CA ASP A 150 -2.71 17.71 2.17
C ASP A 150 -3.77 16.61 2.33
N GLY A 151 -3.82 15.92 3.49
CA GLY A 151 -4.77 14.86 3.79
C GLY A 151 -4.35 13.48 3.27
N VAL A 152 -3.11 13.31 2.79
CA VAL A 152 -2.56 12.00 2.39
C VAL A 152 -1.65 11.46 3.48
N ALA A 153 -1.95 10.24 3.96
CA ALA A 153 -1.05 9.51 4.83
C ALA A 153 -0.03 8.73 3.99
N ARG A 154 1.26 9.01 4.24
CA ARG A 154 2.41 8.40 3.53
C ARG A 154 3.24 7.58 4.48
N SER A 155 3.42 6.30 4.19
CA SER A 155 4.26 5.44 5.04
C SER A 155 5.76 5.77 4.92
N ASN A 156 6.19 6.36 3.81
CA ASN A 156 7.47 7.04 3.62
C ASN A 156 7.37 8.02 2.44
N GLU A 157 8.32 8.94 2.34
CA GLU A 157 8.37 10.01 1.34
C GLU A 157 9.57 9.88 0.38
N ASN A 158 10.33 8.80 0.47
CA ASN A 158 11.58 8.61 -0.29
C ASN A 158 11.40 8.70 -1.81
N HIS A 159 10.17 8.55 -2.32
CA HIS A 159 9.83 8.68 -3.73
C HIS A 159 9.63 10.13 -4.17
N LEU A 160 9.34 11.06 -3.25
CA LEU A 160 9.03 12.45 -3.59
C LEU A 160 10.27 13.20 -4.12
N ASP A 161 11.43 12.97 -3.51
CA ASP A 161 12.68 13.67 -3.82
C ASP A 161 13.48 13.01 -4.96
N LYS A 162 13.09 11.82 -5.41
CA LYS A 162 13.83 11.14 -6.47
C LYS A 162 13.41 11.65 -7.84
N PRO A 163 14.38 12.06 -8.69
CA PRO A 163 14.07 12.31 -10.09
C PRO A 163 13.54 11.02 -10.71
N ALA A 164 12.52 11.13 -11.55
CA ALA A 164 11.80 10.02 -12.19
C ALA A 164 12.65 9.14 -13.14
N LYS A 165 13.95 9.03 -12.91
CA LYS A 165 14.93 8.41 -13.81
C LYS A 165 15.52 7.09 -13.33
N TRP A 166 15.06 6.50 -12.23
CA TRP A 166 15.75 5.33 -11.68
C TRP A 166 14.83 4.14 -11.41
N ASN A 167 15.27 2.95 -11.85
CA ASN A 167 14.76 1.69 -11.32
C ASN A 167 15.93 0.75 -10.96
N ALA A 168 15.68 -0.19 -10.07
CA ALA A 168 16.67 -1.16 -9.58
C ALA A 168 17.19 -2.11 -10.69
N ASN A 169 16.52 -2.18 -11.86
CA ASN A 169 16.84 -3.06 -12.98
C ASN A 169 17.44 -2.32 -14.18
N GLY A 170 17.81 -1.04 -14.06
CA GLY A 170 18.47 -0.28 -15.13
C GLY A 170 17.54 0.19 -16.26
N TYR A 171 16.22 -0.02 -16.19
CA TYR A 171 15.26 0.53 -17.14
C TYR A 171 14.95 1.99 -16.78
N GLN A 172 15.21 2.91 -17.69
CA GLN A 172 14.83 4.31 -17.54
C GLN A 172 13.35 4.48 -17.90
N TYR A 173 12.50 4.73 -16.92
CA TYR A 173 11.18 5.30 -17.17
C TYR A 173 11.30 6.81 -17.07
N SER A 174 11.08 7.54 -18.16
CA SER A 174 10.89 8.98 -18.11
C SER A 174 9.41 9.28 -17.89
N LEU A 175 9.08 10.26 -17.05
CA LEU A 175 7.71 10.75 -16.89
C LEU A 175 7.09 11.24 -18.21
N ASN A 176 7.93 11.57 -19.20
CA ASN A 176 7.52 12.04 -20.53
C ASN A 176 6.82 10.97 -21.39
N HIS A 177 6.85 9.68 -20.98
CA HIS A 177 6.16 8.61 -21.71
C HIS A 177 4.74 8.34 -21.16
N TYR A 178 4.37 8.99 -20.09
CA TYR A 178 3.02 8.95 -19.52
C TYR A 178 2.43 10.35 -19.65
N GLU A 179 1.79 10.65 -20.79
CA GLU A 179 0.93 11.81 -20.88
C GLU A 179 -0.12 11.73 -19.75
N LEU A 180 -0.07 12.68 -18.85
CA LEU A 180 -0.91 12.80 -17.66
C LEU A 180 -2.29 13.35 -18.04
#